data_4ef0aecb61a829df1dfb6d3782c8ee04
#
_entry.id   4ef0aecb61a829df1dfb6d3782c8ee04
#
_cell.length_a   1.000
_cell.length_b   1.000
_cell.length_c   1.000
_cell.angle_alpha   90.00
_cell.angle_beta   90.00
_cell.angle_gamma   90.00
#
_symmetry.space_group_name_H-M   'P 1'
#
loop_
_entity.id
_entity.type
_entity.pdbx_description
1 polymer ?
#
loop_
_entity_poly.entity_id
_entity_poly.type
_entity_poly.pdbx_seq_one_letter_code
_entity_poly.pdbx_strand_id
1 'polypeptide(L)'
;MELRKLLPIFIIALVLMKTFLASAQDNIVTLAPLEVNAMRTNTQEKKLPSSVTIITREDIERTQASTVAEILQGALGVDVVETGGFGHLTSVFMRAAESNGVLATIDGVRANWGSAGQFDFGFIPTDNIERIEIIRGSQSTLWGSDAMAGVINIVTRKGKGLPTHSISMEAGSYDTYKESIHSSGTIKNYDYSFGVSRFDTEGFSTYSSWRGATERDAYDNTSLAFKLGRDIGSKKRLDFVGNWTQGNLNYDNATSDDTDFANDSHVHVALPFKMAVNERWDIKLTPSFAYRDSDTYIPGNYRNVDKSTTVDLQNNLYVTDDISLIFGGEYREQKAISYNSYTGSIENWSQYLTANYDYQNSESEYKNFLLTAGYRHDYHDHWGNHVTYKFGGGYYLPKTNTRFHTSYATAFISPTLDDLYSSSSNPNVTPETSKSFEFGLKQNLSERSNLNMTFFNDSRKDMIALDGNWIPQNSEKVYSRGLETELKLGLPKHFNLALSHTWNEHYDQDNRPLIRRAKNKIKATLTHTWEKKLDSLVGLYIRGRATDISSLKHTGGFTTVRAAFKYKYSNNLKLTLRAENLLDEEYEVVYANGTPGISGYAGFTYTFN
;
A
#
# COMPACT_ATOMS: atom_id res chain seq x y z
N MET A 1 25.81 11.52 2.80
CA MET A 1 26.29 12.12 1.53
C MET A 1 25.70 13.51 1.47
N GLU A 2 26.54 14.54 1.53
CA GLU A 2 26.09 15.94 1.70
C GLU A 2 25.28 16.42 0.48
N LEU A 3 24.15 17.07 0.71
CA LEU A 3 23.24 17.65 -0.31
C LEU A 3 24.00 18.48 -1.39
N ARG A 4 25.15 19.07 -1.04
CA ARG A 4 26.02 19.82 -1.95
C ARG A 4 26.59 18.99 -3.12
N LYS A 5 26.68 17.66 -2.99
CA LYS A 5 27.16 16.77 -4.06
C LYS A 5 26.05 16.32 -5.01
N LEU A 6 24.79 16.47 -4.63
CA LEU A 6 23.62 16.11 -5.46
C LEU A 6 23.14 17.29 -6.32
N LEU A 7 23.42 18.53 -5.90
CA LEU A 7 23.02 19.73 -6.63
C LEU A 7 23.55 19.79 -8.08
N PRO A 8 24.83 19.43 -8.39
CA PRO A 8 25.32 19.38 -9.77
C PRO A 8 24.62 18.31 -10.61
N ILE A 9 24.27 17.18 -10.05
CA ILE A 9 23.55 16.10 -10.77
C ILE A 9 22.14 16.57 -11.14
N PHE A 10 21.47 17.30 -10.25
CA PHE A 10 20.16 17.92 -10.52
C PHE A 10 20.25 19.01 -11.61
N ILE A 11 21.29 19.83 -11.59
CA ILE A 11 21.51 20.89 -12.59
C ILE A 11 21.85 20.27 -13.95
N ILE A 12 22.67 19.22 -14.01
CA ILE A 12 23.00 18.51 -15.25
C ILE A 12 21.75 17.83 -15.82
N ALA A 13 20.89 17.23 -14.98
CA ALA A 13 19.62 16.67 -15.40
C ALA A 13 18.67 17.74 -15.97
N LEU A 14 18.61 18.94 -15.38
CA LEU A 14 17.82 20.07 -15.86
C LEU A 14 18.36 20.66 -17.19
N VAL A 15 19.66 20.68 -17.40
CA VAL A 15 20.30 21.17 -18.64
C VAL A 15 20.14 20.16 -19.78
N LEU A 16 20.30 18.86 -19.49
CA LEU A 16 20.01 17.79 -20.46
C LEU A 16 18.53 17.74 -20.85
N MET A 17 17.63 18.17 -19.96
CA MET A 17 16.20 18.24 -20.18
C MET A 17 15.80 19.22 -21.30
N LYS A 18 16.51 20.35 -21.45
CA LYS A 18 16.22 21.34 -22.52
C LYS A 18 16.57 20.85 -23.93
N THR A 19 17.53 19.95 -24.07
CA THR A 19 17.97 19.42 -25.35
C THR A 19 17.16 18.24 -25.88
N PHE A 20 16.41 17.53 -24.99
CA PHE A 20 15.63 16.33 -25.35
C PHE A 20 14.15 16.59 -25.63
N LEU A 21 13.61 17.78 -25.32
CA LEU A 21 12.18 18.10 -25.45
C LEU A 21 11.72 18.40 -26.89
N ALA A 22 12.61 18.37 -27.88
CA ALA A 22 12.31 18.86 -29.23
C ALA A 22 11.87 17.80 -30.26
N SER A 23 11.72 16.54 -29.94
CA SER A 23 11.41 15.52 -30.94
C SER A 23 10.70 14.30 -30.41
N ALA A 24 9.37 14.36 -30.28
CA ALA A 24 8.53 13.16 -30.20
C ALA A 24 7.08 13.48 -30.58
N GLN A 25 6.76 13.30 -31.86
CA GLN A 25 5.38 13.18 -32.33
C GLN A 25 5.14 11.70 -32.65
N ASP A 26 4.52 10.97 -31.72
CA ASP A 26 3.99 9.63 -31.95
C ASP A 26 2.52 9.57 -31.55
N ASN A 27 1.73 8.78 -32.29
CA ASN A 27 0.29 8.65 -32.14
C ASN A 27 -0.13 8.30 -30.71
N ILE A 28 -0.97 9.17 -30.14
CA ILE A 28 -1.40 9.13 -28.74
C ILE A 28 -2.57 8.17 -28.58
N VAL A 29 -2.42 7.18 -27.74
CA VAL A 29 -3.54 6.48 -27.11
C VAL A 29 -3.83 7.19 -25.80
N THR A 30 -4.86 8.03 -25.77
CA THR A 30 -5.36 8.63 -24.51
C THR A 30 -5.93 7.51 -23.64
N LEU A 31 -5.19 7.10 -22.62
CA LEU A 31 -5.70 6.19 -21.59
C LEU A 31 -6.83 6.88 -20.80
N ALA A 32 -7.89 6.12 -20.48
CA ALA A 32 -8.94 6.61 -19.60
C ALA A 32 -8.34 7.09 -18.27
N PRO A 33 -8.85 8.19 -17.66
CA PRO A 33 -8.34 8.67 -16.39
C PRO A 33 -8.41 7.55 -15.34
N LEU A 34 -7.31 7.34 -14.60
CA LEU A 34 -7.27 6.37 -13.51
C LEU A 34 -8.19 6.83 -12.37
N GLU A 35 -9.10 5.97 -11.97
CA GLU A 35 -10.01 6.17 -10.85
C GLU A 35 -9.43 5.58 -9.58
N VAL A 36 -9.52 6.32 -8.48
CA VAL A 36 -9.05 5.94 -7.14
C VAL A 36 -10.24 5.61 -6.27
N ASN A 37 -10.31 4.39 -5.77
CA ASN A 37 -11.38 3.93 -4.89
C ASN A 37 -11.07 4.14 -3.40
N ALA A 38 -9.81 4.32 -3.04
CA ALA A 38 -9.39 4.54 -1.65
C ALA A 38 -9.93 5.85 -1.04
N MET A 39 -10.58 6.71 -1.84
CA MET A 39 -11.36 7.87 -1.38
C MET A 39 -12.84 7.52 -1.15
N ARG A 40 -13.18 6.25 -1.02
CA ARG A 40 -14.55 5.69 -0.90
C ARG A 40 -15.44 5.95 -2.12
N THR A 41 -15.01 6.73 -3.09
CA THR A 41 -15.69 7.00 -4.37
C THR A 41 -14.74 6.81 -5.53
N ASN A 42 -15.28 6.55 -6.73
CA ASN A 42 -14.50 6.53 -7.96
C ASN A 42 -14.07 7.96 -8.32
N THR A 43 -13.00 8.44 -7.73
CA THR A 43 -12.51 9.80 -7.96
C THR A 43 -11.28 9.76 -8.86
N GLN A 44 -11.26 10.59 -9.91
CA GLN A 44 -10.08 10.72 -10.75
C GLN A 44 -8.90 11.28 -9.94
N GLU A 45 -7.69 10.70 -10.12
CA GLU A 45 -6.48 11.14 -9.41
C GLU A 45 -6.29 12.68 -9.44
N LYS A 46 -6.60 13.31 -10.59
CA LYS A 46 -6.47 14.77 -10.77
C LYS A 46 -7.42 15.60 -9.90
N LYS A 47 -8.45 14.99 -9.30
CA LYS A 47 -9.46 15.64 -8.43
C LYS A 47 -9.20 15.38 -6.94
N LEU A 48 -8.03 14.89 -6.56
CA LEU A 48 -7.69 14.60 -5.17
C LEU A 48 -6.79 15.68 -4.57
N PRO A 49 -7.12 16.24 -3.41
CA PRO A 49 -6.26 17.19 -2.70
C PRO A 49 -5.22 16.47 -1.83
N SER A 50 -4.73 15.30 -2.25
CA SER A 50 -3.77 14.45 -1.54
C SER A 50 -2.81 13.80 -2.50
N SER A 51 -1.64 13.43 -2.00
CA SER A 51 -0.62 12.70 -2.75
C SER A 51 -1.03 11.25 -2.97
N VAL A 52 -1.15 10.84 -4.22
CA VAL A 52 -1.58 9.49 -4.60
C VAL A 52 -0.54 8.84 -5.52
N THR A 53 -0.32 7.54 -5.32
CA THR A 53 0.40 6.68 -6.25
C THR A 53 -0.50 5.50 -6.62
N ILE A 54 -0.64 5.24 -7.91
CA ILE A 54 -1.38 4.08 -8.42
C ILE A 54 -0.38 3.18 -9.11
N ILE A 55 -0.30 1.93 -8.67
CA ILE A 55 0.48 0.87 -9.29
C ILE A 55 -0.51 -0.01 -10.04
N THR A 56 -0.44 0.00 -11.36
CA THR A 56 -1.40 -0.67 -12.23
C THR A 56 -1.06 -2.15 -12.44
N ARG A 57 -1.99 -2.93 -13.00
CA ARG A 57 -1.73 -4.31 -13.41
C ARG A 57 -0.54 -4.41 -14.37
N GLU A 58 -0.41 -3.46 -15.29
CA GLU A 58 0.71 -3.42 -16.22
C GLU A 58 2.04 -3.21 -15.49
N ASP A 59 2.08 -2.34 -14.48
CA ASP A 59 3.27 -2.14 -13.64
C ASP A 59 3.62 -3.41 -12.87
N ILE A 60 2.62 -4.10 -12.30
CA ILE A 60 2.80 -5.37 -11.58
C ILE A 60 3.36 -6.45 -12.53
N GLU A 61 2.78 -6.62 -13.73
CA GLU A 61 3.27 -7.57 -14.73
C GLU A 61 4.66 -7.23 -15.26
N ARG A 62 5.03 -5.96 -15.29
CA ARG A 62 6.36 -5.51 -15.75
C ARG A 62 7.42 -5.70 -14.69
N THR A 63 7.08 -5.48 -13.42
CA THR A 63 7.99 -5.73 -12.30
C THR A 63 8.14 -7.22 -12.01
N GLN A 64 7.16 -8.06 -12.31
CA GLN A 64 7.12 -9.50 -12.00
C GLN A 64 7.32 -9.79 -10.50
N ALA A 65 6.99 -8.84 -9.63
CA ALA A 65 7.08 -9.04 -8.19
C ALA A 65 6.09 -10.11 -7.72
N SER A 66 6.51 -10.96 -6.79
CA SER A 66 5.71 -12.09 -6.29
C SER A 66 4.71 -11.65 -5.23
N THR A 67 5.06 -10.67 -4.38
CA THR A 67 4.24 -10.20 -3.27
C THR A 67 3.94 -8.70 -3.37
N VAL A 68 2.92 -8.26 -2.62
CA VAL A 68 2.62 -6.82 -2.47
C VAL A 68 3.77 -6.09 -1.79
N ALA A 69 4.46 -6.71 -0.85
CA ALA A 69 5.63 -6.14 -0.18
C ALA A 69 6.71 -5.74 -1.18
N GLU A 70 7.09 -6.63 -2.10
CA GLU A 70 8.07 -6.34 -3.17
C GLU A 70 7.63 -5.15 -4.06
N ILE A 71 6.33 -5.07 -4.40
CA ILE A 71 5.79 -3.95 -5.18
C ILE A 71 5.91 -2.63 -4.42
N LEU A 72 5.63 -2.63 -3.11
CA LEU A 72 5.67 -1.45 -2.26
C LEU A 72 7.10 -1.00 -1.97
N GLN A 73 8.11 -1.87 -2.13
CA GLN A 73 9.50 -1.54 -1.90
C GLN A 73 9.96 -0.39 -2.82
N GLY A 74 10.41 0.69 -2.19
CA GLY A 74 10.79 1.92 -2.89
C GLY A 74 9.61 2.71 -3.48
N ALA A 75 8.37 2.41 -3.10
CA ALA A 75 7.25 3.30 -3.36
C ALA A 75 7.45 4.61 -2.59
N LEU A 76 6.99 5.71 -3.19
CA LEU A 76 7.24 7.04 -2.66
C LEU A 76 6.57 7.23 -1.29
N GLY A 77 7.34 7.68 -0.29
CA GLY A 77 6.86 7.90 1.07
C GLY A 77 6.59 6.64 1.88
N VAL A 78 6.96 5.45 1.38
CA VAL A 78 6.74 4.14 2.00
C VAL A 78 8.06 3.51 2.41
N ASP A 79 8.12 2.91 3.61
CA ASP A 79 9.19 2.03 4.10
C ASP A 79 8.62 0.64 4.31
N VAL A 80 9.13 -0.35 3.59
CA VAL A 80 8.80 -1.76 3.78
C VAL A 80 9.83 -2.35 4.75
N VAL A 81 9.36 -3.00 5.79
CA VAL A 81 10.16 -3.56 6.88
C VAL A 81 9.83 -5.05 6.99
N GLU A 82 10.67 -5.86 6.38
CA GLU A 82 10.60 -7.32 6.43
C GLU A 82 11.47 -7.84 7.59
N THR A 83 10.89 -8.68 8.43
CA THR A 83 11.58 -9.23 9.61
C THR A 83 12.23 -10.59 9.35
N GLY A 84 12.54 -10.91 8.11
CA GLY A 84 13.17 -12.17 7.71
C GLY A 84 12.90 -12.52 6.26
N GLY A 85 12.83 -13.81 5.96
CA GLY A 85 12.59 -14.35 4.62
C GLY A 85 11.13 -14.23 4.14
N PHE A 86 10.79 -14.98 3.11
CA PHE A 86 9.43 -15.01 2.56
C PHE A 86 8.40 -15.40 3.63
N GLY A 87 7.25 -14.72 3.65
CA GLY A 87 6.17 -14.98 4.60
C GLY A 87 6.37 -14.41 6.00
N HIS A 88 7.56 -13.87 6.33
CA HIS A 88 7.78 -13.19 7.60
C HIS A 88 7.01 -11.89 7.69
N LEU A 89 6.73 -11.46 8.93
CA LEU A 89 5.99 -10.23 9.18
C LEU A 89 6.60 -9.06 8.39
N THR A 90 5.83 -8.56 7.45
CA THR A 90 6.20 -7.44 6.60
C THR A 90 5.33 -6.24 6.90
N SER A 91 5.86 -5.34 7.71
CA SER A 91 5.23 -4.08 8.08
C SER A 91 5.49 -3.02 7.03
N VAL A 92 4.52 -2.13 6.85
CA VAL A 92 4.66 -0.94 6.01
C VAL A 92 4.53 0.30 6.87
N PHE A 93 5.58 1.12 6.87
CA PHE A 93 5.57 2.43 7.50
C PHE A 93 5.39 3.50 6.43
N MET A 94 4.63 4.53 6.74
CA MET A 94 4.40 5.62 5.82
C MET A 94 4.72 6.94 6.48
N ARG A 95 5.63 7.72 5.87
CA ARG A 95 6.18 8.95 6.46
C ARG A 95 6.76 8.65 7.85
N ALA A 96 6.14 9.07 8.95
CA ALA A 96 6.61 8.73 10.29
C ALA A 96 5.69 7.74 11.03
N ALA A 97 4.59 7.27 10.40
CA ALA A 97 3.72 6.32 11.04
C ALA A 97 4.31 4.91 11.06
N GLU A 98 4.01 4.21 12.13
CA GLU A 98 4.15 2.77 12.23
C GLU A 98 3.04 2.08 11.44
N SER A 99 3.13 0.77 11.31
CA SER A 99 2.19 0.01 10.49
C SER A 99 0.74 0.09 10.99
N ASN A 100 0.52 0.30 12.28
CA ASN A 100 -0.82 0.53 12.85
C ASN A 100 -1.45 1.87 12.44
N GLY A 101 -0.64 2.84 11.98
CA GLY A 101 -1.10 4.11 11.42
C GLY A 101 -1.29 4.10 9.90
N VAL A 102 -1.11 2.96 9.25
CA VAL A 102 -1.32 2.74 7.81
C VAL A 102 -2.48 1.77 7.62
N LEU A 103 -3.60 2.25 7.11
CA LEU A 103 -4.74 1.40 6.83
C LEU A 103 -4.49 0.58 5.55
N ALA A 104 -4.51 -0.73 5.67
CA ALA A 104 -4.61 -1.64 4.54
C ALA A 104 -6.07 -1.98 4.26
N THR A 105 -6.46 -1.97 2.99
CA THR A 105 -7.77 -2.48 2.56
C THR A 105 -7.62 -3.41 1.36
N ILE A 106 -8.46 -4.45 1.31
CA ILE A 106 -8.59 -5.33 0.15
C ILE A 106 -10.00 -5.14 -0.41
N ASP A 107 -10.12 -4.60 -1.61
CA ASP A 107 -11.40 -4.22 -2.25
C ASP A 107 -12.27 -3.30 -1.37
N GLY A 108 -11.63 -2.49 -0.52
CA GLY A 108 -12.29 -1.58 0.41
C GLY A 108 -12.71 -2.20 1.74
N VAL A 109 -12.43 -3.50 1.98
CA VAL A 109 -12.55 -4.16 3.28
C VAL A 109 -11.30 -3.87 4.10
N ARG A 110 -11.45 -3.40 5.32
CA ARG A 110 -10.32 -3.21 6.24
C ARG A 110 -9.62 -4.53 6.52
N ALA A 111 -8.29 -4.51 6.49
CA ALA A 111 -7.48 -5.70 6.66
C ALA A 111 -6.56 -5.65 7.90
N ASN A 112 -6.42 -4.49 8.56
CA ASN A 112 -5.65 -4.38 9.81
C ASN A 112 -6.27 -5.22 10.93
N TRP A 113 -5.43 -5.90 11.70
CA TRP A 113 -5.85 -6.79 12.80
C TRP A 113 -6.22 -6.00 14.05
N GLY A 114 -7.24 -6.45 14.77
CA GLY A 114 -7.68 -5.79 16.01
C GLY A 114 -6.68 -5.94 17.15
N SER A 115 -5.98 -7.07 17.23
CA SER A 115 -4.98 -7.34 18.27
C SER A 115 -3.82 -6.36 18.21
N ALA A 116 -3.20 -6.17 17.04
CA ALA A 116 -1.97 -5.39 16.89
C ALA A 116 -2.12 -4.11 16.05
N GLY A 117 -3.30 -3.83 15.49
CA GLY A 117 -3.57 -2.65 14.67
C GLY A 117 -2.87 -2.62 13.30
N GLN A 118 -2.08 -3.61 12.94
CA GLN A 118 -1.27 -3.67 11.73
C GLN A 118 -1.81 -4.68 10.70
N PHE A 119 -1.20 -4.69 9.52
CA PHE A 119 -1.45 -5.67 8.45
C PHE A 119 -0.13 -6.21 7.92
N ASP A 120 -0.08 -7.51 7.62
CA ASP A 120 1.08 -8.15 7.03
C ASP A 120 0.99 -8.16 5.50
N PHE A 121 1.87 -7.40 4.84
CA PHE A 121 1.94 -7.30 3.39
C PHE A 121 2.73 -8.43 2.72
N GLY A 122 3.49 -9.22 3.49
CA GLY A 122 4.27 -10.36 3.00
C GLY A 122 3.40 -11.53 2.51
N PHE A 123 2.18 -11.65 3.06
CA PHE A 123 1.25 -12.75 2.74
C PHE A 123 0.43 -12.55 1.46
N ILE A 124 0.45 -11.40 0.82
CA ILE A 124 -0.45 -11.10 -0.31
C ILE A 124 0.29 -11.29 -1.64
N PRO A 125 -0.02 -12.35 -2.42
CA PRO A 125 0.55 -12.54 -3.76
C PRO A 125 -0.07 -11.56 -4.77
N THR A 126 0.72 -11.22 -5.81
CA THR A 126 0.32 -10.22 -6.82
C THR A 126 -0.60 -10.76 -7.91
N ASP A 127 -0.80 -12.07 -8.02
CA ASP A 127 -1.48 -12.74 -9.15
C ASP A 127 -2.90 -12.23 -9.40
N ASN A 128 -3.65 -12.03 -8.32
CA ASN A 128 -5.05 -11.62 -8.37
C ASN A 128 -5.26 -10.11 -8.24
N ILE A 129 -4.19 -9.29 -8.23
CA ILE A 129 -4.29 -7.85 -8.05
C ILE A 129 -4.45 -7.15 -9.40
N GLU A 130 -5.43 -6.24 -9.49
CA GLU A 130 -5.65 -5.34 -10.62
C GLU A 130 -4.80 -4.07 -10.47
N ARG A 131 -4.74 -3.52 -9.25
CA ARG A 131 -3.94 -2.34 -8.93
C ARG A 131 -3.78 -2.16 -7.43
N ILE A 132 -2.79 -1.37 -7.03
CA ILE A 132 -2.58 -0.91 -5.65
C ILE A 132 -2.66 0.61 -5.66
N GLU A 133 -3.49 1.16 -4.78
CA GLU A 133 -3.69 2.60 -4.59
C GLU A 133 -3.07 3.01 -3.26
N ILE A 134 -2.09 3.91 -3.27
CA ILE A 134 -1.40 4.42 -2.09
C ILE A 134 -1.77 5.88 -1.92
N ILE A 135 -2.57 6.21 -0.91
CA ILE A 135 -2.92 7.58 -0.55
C ILE A 135 -2.12 7.96 0.68
N ARG A 136 -1.25 8.95 0.55
CA ARG A 136 -0.41 9.46 1.64
C ARG A 136 -1.09 10.62 2.37
N GLY A 137 -0.68 10.83 3.61
CA GLY A 137 -1.27 11.82 4.51
C GLY A 137 -2.56 11.34 5.15
N SER A 138 -3.01 12.02 6.18
CA SER A 138 -4.15 11.61 6.99
C SER A 138 -5.44 11.41 6.17
N GLN A 139 -6.09 10.27 6.37
CA GLN A 139 -7.37 9.90 5.79
C GLN A 139 -8.42 9.53 6.86
N SER A 140 -8.16 9.85 8.14
CA SER A 140 -9.05 9.48 9.24
C SER A 140 -10.45 10.08 9.13
N THR A 141 -10.64 11.21 8.45
CA THR A 141 -11.99 11.78 8.20
C THR A 141 -12.87 10.90 7.32
N LEU A 142 -12.31 10.05 6.49
CA LEU A 142 -13.06 9.08 5.69
C LEU A 142 -13.02 7.68 6.29
N TRP A 143 -11.87 7.29 6.84
CA TRP A 143 -11.61 5.92 7.24
C TRP A 143 -11.57 5.70 8.76
N GLY A 144 -11.57 6.76 9.58
CA GLY A 144 -11.45 6.67 11.04
C GLY A 144 -10.05 6.28 11.49
N SER A 145 -9.96 5.50 12.55
CA SER A 145 -8.72 4.94 13.07
C SER A 145 -7.92 4.18 12.02
N ASP A 146 -6.62 3.99 12.24
CA ASP A 146 -5.64 3.28 11.42
C ASP A 146 -5.22 3.99 10.13
N ALA A 147 -5.92 5.06 9.71
CA ALA A 147 -5.61 5.84 8.51
C ALA A 147 -4.87 7.16 8.82
N MET A 148 -4.02 7.17 9.86
CA MET A 148 -3.29 8.37 10.30
C MET A 148 -2.26 8.84 9.27
N ALA A 149 -1.49 7.93 8.69
CA ALA A 149 -0.47 8.27 7.70
C ALA A 149 -0.93 8.06 6.26
N GLY A 150 -1.96 7.27 6.06
CA GLY A 150 -2.50 7.01 4.75
C GLY A 150 -3.26 5.69 4.63
N VAL A 151 -3.60 5.36 3.38
CA VAL A 151 -4.33 4.15 3.02
C VAL A 151 -3.60 3.44 1.89
N ILE A 152 -3.44 2.13 2.00
CA ILE A 152 -3.01 1.24 0.92
C ILE A 152 -4.20 0.36 0.56
N ASN A 153 -4.82 0.62 -0.59
CA ASN A 153 -5.95 -0.14 -1.08
C ASN A 153 -5.52 -1.11 -2.17
N ILE A 154 -5.62 -2.39 -1.88
CA ILE A 154 -5.35 -3.50 -2.81
C ILE A 154 -6.66 -3.81 -3.52
N VAL A 155 -6.70 -3.60 -4.83
CA VAL A 155 -7.89 -3.87 -5.66
C VAL A 155 -7.65 -5.14 -6.45
N THR A 156 -8.49 -6.15 -6.23
CA THR A 156 -8.40 -7.41 -6.97
C THR A 156 -9.05 -7.32 -8.35
N ARG A 157 -8.67 -8.24 -9.23
CA ARG A 157 -9.14 -8.29 -10.62
C ARG A 157 -10.66 -8.42 -10.68
N LYS A 158 -11.25 -7.84 -11.71
CA LYS A 158 -12.68 -7.89 -11.99
C LYS A 158 -12.92 -8.45 -13.39
N GLY A 159 -13.99 -9.19 -13.58
CA GLY A 159 -14.40 -9.70 -14.89
C GLY A 159 -14.77 -8.58 -15.84
N LYS A 160 -14.26 -8.65 -17.07
CA LYS A 160 -14.57 -7.72 -18.17
C LYS A 160 -14.55 -8.48 -19.50
N GLY A 161 -15.49 -8.17 -20.38
CA GLY A 161 -15.52 -8.75 -21.73
C GLY A 161 -15.80 -10.26 -21.76
N LEU A 162 -15.35 -10.93 -22.83
CA LEU A 162 -15.50 -12.38 -22.97
C LEU A 162 -14.70 -13.13 -21.90
N PRO A 163 -15.18 -14.31 -21.47
CA PRO A 163 -14.42 -15.17 -20.56
C PRO A 163 -13.01 -15.42 -21.07
N THR A 164 -12.04 -15.25 -20.21
CA THR A 164 -10.61 -15.46 -20.48
C THR A 164 -10.03 -16.27 -19.33
N HIS A 165 -9.23 -17.27 -19.66
CA HIS A 165 -8.59 -18.16 -18.72
C HIS A 165 -7.07 -18.08 -18.88
N SER A 166 -6.31 -18.15 -17.78
CA SER A 166 -4.86 -18.19 -17.85
C SER A 166 -4.28 -19.12 -16.80
N ILE A 167 -3.16 -19.72 -17.16
CA ILE A 167 -2.31 -20.51 -16.26
C ILE A 167 -0.93 -19.86 -16.31
N SER A 168 -0.32 -19.66 -15.15
CA SER A 168 1.04 -19.13 -15.03
C SER A 168 1.87 -20.06 -14.16
N MET A 169 3.15 -20.24 -14.52
CA MET A 169 4.14 -20.94 -13.73
C MET A 169 5.44 -20.16 -13.71
N GLU A 170 6.13 -20.16 -12.59
CA GLU A 170 7.46 -19.58 -12.41
C GLU A 170 8.29 -20.51 -11.52
N ALA A 171 9.58 -20.65 -11.84
CA ALA A 171 10.54 -21.37 -11.01
C ALA A 171 11.86 -20.58 -10.94
N GLY A 172 12.62 -20.74 -9.87
CA GLY A 172 13.86 -19.99 -9.71
C GLY A 172 14.67 -20.29 -8.45
N SER A 173 15.52 -19.36 -8.09
CA SER A 173 16.40 -19.42 -6.93
C SER A 173 15.65 -19.74 -5.65
N TYR A 174 16.34 -20.30 -4.67
CA TYR A 174 15.81 -20.74 -3.37
C TYR A 174 14.79 -21.87 -3.50
N ASP A 175 14.92 -22.71 -4.56
CA ASP A 175 13.98 -23.77 -4.89
C ASP A 175 12.52 -23.26 -4.93
N THR A 176 12.35 -22.06 -5.50
CA THR A 176 11.05 -21.37 -5.56
C THR A 176 10.23 -21.88 -6.74
N TYR A 177 8.97 -22.21 -6.46
CA TYR A 177 7.94 -22.55 -7.44
C TYR A 177 6.70 -21.69 -7.20
N LYS A 178 6.15 -21.12 -8.25
CA LYS A 178 4.92 -20.36 -8.19
C LYS A 178 3.98 -20.77 -9.30
N GLU A 179 2.73 -21.03 -8.95
CA GLU A 179 1.71 -21.45 -9.89
C GLU A 179 0.46 -20.61 -9.70
N SER A 180 -0.23 -20.25 -10.77
CA SER A 180 -1.53 -19.61 -10.66
C SER A 180 -2.46 -19.94 -11.81
N ILE A 181 -3.75 -20.00 -11.48
CA ILE A 181 -4.86 -20.12 -12.42
C ILE A 181 -5.77 -18.93 -12.22
N HIS A 182 -6.14 -18.28 -13.30
CA HIS A 182 -7.07 -17.18 -13.26
C HIS A 182 -8.13 -17.32 -14.36
N SER A 183 -9.39 -17.05 -14.00
CA SER A 183 -10.52 -17.01 -14.93
C SER A 183 -11.36 -15.79 -14.67
N SER A 184 -11.66 -15.00 -15.69
CA SER A 184 -12.51 -13.82 -15.54
C SER A 184 -13.26 -13.48 -16.83
N GLY A 185 -14.42 -12.87 -16.70
CA GLY A 185 -15.22 -12.47 -17.84
C GLY A 185 -16.61 -11.99 -17.44
N THR A 186 -17.44 -11.75 -18.46
CA THR A 186 -18.84 -11.40 -18.31
C THR A 186 -19.72 -12.44 -18.99
N ILE A 187 -20.68 -12.97 -18.25
CA ILE A 187 -21.66 -13.93 -18.75
C ILE A 187 -23.05 -13.35 -18.47
N LYS A 188 -23.77 -12.96 -19.52
CA LYS A 188 -25.07 -12.25 -19.40
C LYS A 188 -24.92 -11.00 -18.52
N ASN A 189 -25.61 -10.94 -17.37
CA ASN A 189 -25.63 -9.82 -16.44
C ASN A 189 -24.65 -10.00 -15.26
N TYR A 190 -23.78 -11.02 -15.32
CA TYR A 190 -22.80 -11.32 -14.29
C TYR A 190 -21.40 -11.04 -14.79
N ASP A 191 -20.60 -10.32 -14.05
CA ASP A 191 -19.16 -10.29 -14.19
C ASP A 191 -18.53 -11.13 -13.08
N TYR A 192 -17.50 -11.90 -13.42
CA TYR A 192 -16.83 -12.77 -12.47
C TYR A 192 -15.32 -12.70 -12.64
N SER A 193 -14.62 -12.89 -11.56
CA SER A 193 -13.17 -13.11 -11.53
C SER A 193 -12.88 -14.14 -10.45
N PHE A 194 -12.10 -15.15 -10.79
CA PHE A 194 -11.66 -16.21 -9.89
C PHE A 194 -10.19 -16.46 -10.13
N GLY A 195 -9.41 -16.50 -9.06
CA GLY A 195 -7.99 -16.78 -9.13
C GLY A 195 -7.54 -17.62 -7.94
N VAL A 196 -6.67 -18.57 -8.22
CA VAL A 196 -5.94 -19.38 -7.23
C VAL A 196 -4.47 -19.26 -7.54
N SER A 197 -3.65 -19.10 -6.51
CA SER A 197 -2.20 -19.16 -6.62
C SER A 197 -1.58 -19.98 -5.50
N ARG A 198 -0.49 -20.63 -5.83
CA ARG A 198 0.38 -21.35 -4.90
C ARG A 198 1.79 -20.82 -5.06
N PHE A 199 2.48 -20.61 -3.95
CA PHE A 199 3.88 -20.21 -3.87
C PHE A 199 4.58 -21.15 -2.87
N ASP A 200 5.67 -21.76 -3.29
CA ASP A 200 6.49 -22.66 -2.46
C ASP A 200 7.96 -22.25 -2.63
N THR A 201 8.72 -22.19 -1.54
CA THR A 201 10.16 -21.89 -1.56
C THR A 201 10.84 -22.51 -0.34
N GLU A 202 12.06 -23.03 -0.55
CA GLU A 202 12.94 -23.40 0.56
C GLU A 202 13.53 -22.18 1.27
N GLY A 203 13.43 -20.99 0.65
CA GLY A 203 13.84 -19.74 1.26
C GLY A 203 15.34 -19.60 1.53
N PHE A 204 15.65 -18.70 2.43
CA PHE A 204 16.98 -18.42 2.97
C PHE A 204 16.84 -18.17 4.48
N SER A 205 17.94 -18.22 5.24
CA SER A 205 17.87 -18.04 6.70
C SER A 205 17.31 -16.68 7.11
N THR A 206 16.41 -16.69 8.08
CA THR A 206 15.85 -15.49 8.71
C THR A 206 16.92 -14.61 9.33
N TYR A 207 17.99 -15.20 9.85
CA TYR A 207 19.10 -14.44 10.42
C TYR A 207 20.19 -14.14 9.42
N SER A 208 20.87 -13.01 9.64
CA SER A 208 22.05 -12.63 8.86
C SER A 208 23.18 -13.65 9.03
N SER A 209 23.94 -13.90 7.97
CA SER A 209 25.06 -14.86 7.91
C SER A 209 26.08 -14.70 9.05
N TRP A 210 26.34 -13.45 9.51
CA TRP A 210 27.25 -13.17 10.61
C TRP A 210 26.77 -13.66 12.00
N ARG A 211 25.51 -14.04 12.14
CA ARG A 211 24.96 -14.71 13.35
C ARG A 211 25.21 -16.20 13.37
N GLY A 212 25.70 -16.76 12.26
CA GLY A 212 26.00 -18.19 12.15
C GLY A 212 24.81 -19.06 11.73
N ALA A 213 23.70 -18.45 11.29
CA ALA A 213 22.56 -19.17 10.73
C ALA A 213 22.96 -19.85 9.41
N THR A 214 22.58 -21.10 9.24
CA THR A 214 23.01 -21.96 8.13
C THR A 214 21.88 -22.70 7.45
N GLU A 215 20.71 -22.85 8.09
CA GLU A 215 19.54 -23.47 7.49
C GLU A 215 18.77 -22.51 6.59
N ARG A 216 17.71 -23.03 5.98
CA ARG A 216 16.79 -22.27 5.14
C ARG A 216 15.40 -22.25 5.78
N ASP A 217 14.81 -21.08 5.85
CA ASP A 217 13.45 -20.88 6.34
C ASP A 217 12.47 -21.01 5.18
N ALA A 218 11.85 -22.17 5.09
CA ALA A 218 10.89 -22.48 4.03
C ALA A 218 9.59 -21.70 4.23
N TYR A 219 8.95 -21.39 3.12
CA TYR A 219 7.64 -20.73 3.09
C TYR A 219 6.75 -21.33 2.01
N ASP A 220 5.51 -21.59 2.36
CA ASP A 220 4.47 -21.88 1.40
C ASP A 220 3.24 -21.00 1.59
N ASN A 221 2.55 -20.69 0.50
CA ASN A 221 1.34 -19.87 0.51
C ASN A 221 0.35 -20.34 -0.55
N THR A 222 -0.90 -20.47 -0.15
CA THR A 222 -2.02 -20.69 -1.06
C THR A 222 -3.01 -19.55 -0.92
N SER A 223 -3.37 -18.93 -2.04
CA SER A 223 -4.32 -17.81 -2.05
C SER A 223 -5.44 -18.04 -3.05
N LEU A 224 -6.64 -17.61 -2.65
CA LEU A 224 -7.84 -17.62 -3.47
C LEU A 224 -8.47 -16.23 -3.44
N ALA A 225 -8.77 -15.68 -4.63
CA ALA A 225 -9.54 -14.46 -4.77
C ALA A 225 -10.75 -14.73 -5.65
N PHE A 226 -11.90 -14.27 -5.21
CA PHE A 226 -13.16 -14.43 -5.94
C PHE A 226 -13.93 -13.11 -5.94
N LYS A 227 -14.46 -12.75 -7.09
CA LYS A 227 -15.35 -11.59 -7.25
C LYS A 227 -16.48 -11.95 -8.20
N LEU A 228 -17.72 -11.69 -7.77
CA LEU A 228 -18.92 -11.86 -8.56
C LEU A 228 -19.74 -10.60 -8.48
N GLY A 229 -20.08 -10.01 -9.62
CA GLY A 229 -20.93 -8.82 -9.69
C GLY A 229 -22.17 -9.08 -10.53
N ARG A 230 -23.28 -8.47 -10.14
CA ARG A 230 -24.53 -8.51 -10.89
C ARG A 230 -25.19 -7.16 -10.94
N ASP A 231 -25.46 -6.68 -12.15
CA ASP A 231 -26.34 -5.53 -12.36
C ASP A 231 -27.81 -5.97 -12.31
N ILE A 232 -28.61 -5.31 -11.47
CA ILE A 232 -30.04 -5.58 -11.25
C ILE A 232 -30.83 -4.38 -11.81
N GLY A 233 -31.24 -4.51 -13.05
CA GLY A 233 -31.74 -3.38 -13.84
C GLY A 233 -30.62 -2.36 -14.09
N SER A 234 -31.00 -1.10 -14.33
CA SER A 234 -30.06 -0.01 -14.64
C SER A 234 -29.54 0.76 -13.42
N LYS A 235 -30.13 0.52 -12.24
CA LYS A 235 -29.89 1.36 -11.05
C LYS A 235 -29.30 0.64 -9.86
N LYS A 236 -29.20 -0.68 -9.87
CA LYS A 236 -28.75 -1.46 -8.72
C LYS A 236 -27.64 -2.42 -9.13
N ARG A 237 -26.69 -2.60 -8.23
CA ARG A 237 -25.63 -3.57 -8.38
C ARG A 237 -25.36 -4.27 -7.05
N LEU A 238 -25.20 -5.58 -7.11
CA LEU A 238 -24.74 -6.40 -5.99
C LEU A 238 -23.42 -7.03 -6.38
N ASP A 239 -22.42 -6.85 -5.54
CA ASP A 239 -21.12 -7.50 -5.67
C ASP A 239 -20.91 -8.46 -4.49
N PHE A 240 -20.27 -9.58 -4.73
CA PHE A 240 -19.67 -10.45 -3.71
C PHE A 240 -18.17 -10.46 -3.93
N VAL A 241 -17.41 -10.20 -2.87
CA VAL A 241 -15.94 -10.20 -2.88
C VAL A 241 -15.46 -11.13 -1.79
N GLY A 242 -14.55 -12.04 -2.13
CA GLY A 242 -13.93 -12.96 -1.20
C GLY A 242 -12.45 -13.14 -1.48
N ASN A 243 -11.64 -13.08 -0.44
CA ASN A 243 -10.21 -13.37 -0.49
C ASN A 243 -9.88 -14.29 0.69
N TRP A 244 -9.13 -15.33 0.41
CA TRP A 244 -8.56 -16.23 1.41
C TRP A 244 -7.09 -16.46 1.08
N THR A 245 -6.26 -16.45 2.11
CA THR A 245 -4.83 -16.73 2.00
C THR A 245 -4.41 -17.53 3.23
N GLN A 246 -3.64 -18.57 3.01
CA GLN A 246 -3.01 -19.37 4.06
C GLN A 246 -1.55 -19.58 3.72
N GLY A 247 -0.67 -19.37 4.70
CA GLY A 247 0.77 -19.61 4.56
C GLY A 247 1.31 -20.35 5.78
N ASN A 248 2.34 -21.14 5.53
CA ASN A 248 3.18 -21.76 6.54
C ASN A 248 4.59 -21.23 6.36
N LEU A 249 5.26 -20.90 7.43
CA LEU A 249 6.63 -20.41 7.41
C LEU A 249 7.45 -21.00 8.53
N ASN A 250 8.72 -21.29 8.22
CA ASN A 250 9.71 -21.61 9.21
C ASN A 250 10.45 -20.35 9.61
N TYR A 251 10.94 -20.25 10.83
CA TYR A 251 11.74 -19.13 11.27
C TYR A 251 12.61 -19.51 12.47
N ASP A 252 13.69 -18.76 12.64
CA ASP A 252 14.58 -18.86 13.78
C ASP A 252 14.02 -18.17 15.02
N ASN A 253 14.26 -18.74 16.18
CA ASN A 253 14.08 -17.99 17.41
C ASN A 253 15.37 -17.25 17.81
N ALA A 254 15.28 -16.31 18.75
CA ALA A 254 16.39 -15.45 19.14
C ALA A 254 17.64 -16.18 19.68
N THR A 255 17.58 -17.48 19.98
CA THR A 255 18.60 -18.25 20.69
C THR A 255 19.11 -19.47 19.94
N SER A 256 18.44 -19.90 18.90
CA SER A 256 18.76 -21.15 18.19
C SER A 256 18.35 -21.10 16.73
N ASP A 257 19.13 -21.80 15.92
CA ASP A 257 18.88 -22.20 14.53
C ASP A 257 17.89 -23.38 14.55
N ASP A 258 16.69 -23.16 15.10
CA ASP A 258 15.67 -24.19 15.31
C ASP A 258 14.50 -24.02 14.31
N THR A 259 13.92 -25.13 13.95
CA THR A 259 12.75 -25.19 13.06
C THR A 259 11.45 -24.80 13.78
N ASP A 260 11.37 -23.57 14.29
CA ASP A 260 10.11 -23.00 14.71
C ASP A 260 9.24 -22.74 13.48
N PHE A 261 7.93 -22.89 13.59
CA PHE A 261 7.06 -22.64 12.44
C PHE A 261 5.78 -21.89 12.84
N ALA A 262 5.21 -21.16 11.90
CA ALA A 262 3.92 -20.52 12.05
C ALA A 262 3.00 -20.88 10.89
N ASN A 263 1.70 -20.95 11.21
CA ASN A 263 0.62 -21.06 10.25
C ASN A 263 -0.25 -19.82 10.37
N ASP A 264 -0.47 -19.10 9.27
CA ASP A 264 -1.29 -17.89 9.26
C ASP A 264 -2.36 -17.99 8.17
N SER A 265 -3.62 -17.73 8.53
CA SER A 265 -4.77 -17.80 7.62
C SER A 265 -5.57 -16.50 7.69
N HIS A 266 -5.84 -15.91 6.53
CA HIS A 266 -6.57 -14.65 6.39
C HIS A 266 -7.80 -14.83 5.51
N VAL A 267 -8.93 -14.30 5.93
CA VAL A 267 -10.17 -14.26 5.16
C VAL A 267 -10.71 -12.83 5.13
N HIS A 268 -11.05 -12.33 3.95
CA HIS A 268 -11.74 -11.05 3.78
C HIS A 268 -12.95 -11.26 2.88
N VAL A 269 -14.14 -10.91 3.37
CA VAL A 269 -15.40 -11.06 2.61
C VAL A 269 -16.19 -9.77 2.69
N ALA A 270 -16.78 -9.35 1.57
CA ALA A 270 -17.72 -8.25 1.53
C ALA A 270 -18.89 -8.50 0.56
N LEU A 271 -20.00 -7.86 0.85
CA LEU A 271 -21.21 -7.89 0.01
C LEU A 271 -21.69 -6.46 -0.32
N PRO A 272 -20.94 -5.68 -1.14
CA PRO A 272 -21.32 -4.33 -1.50
C PRO A 272 -22.62 -4.29 -2.32
N PHE A 273 -23.62 -3.59 -1.83
CA PHE A 273 -24.83 -3.25 -2.57
C PHE A 273 -24.81 -1.76 -2.93
N LYS A 274 -24.94 -1.45 -4.22
CA LYS A 274 -25.01 -0.08 -4.74
C LYS A 274 -26.37 0.18 -5.36
N MET A 275 -26.92 1.38 -5.14
CA MET A 275 -28.17 1.79 -5.72
C MET A 275 -28.13 3.28 -6.12
N ALA A 276 -28.36 3.57 -7.39
CA ALA A 276 -28.67 4.93 -7.83
C ALA A 276 -30.14 5.23 -7.49
N VAL A 277 -30.37 6.10 -6.51
CA VAL A 277 -31.73 6.58 -6.15
C VAL A 277 -32.28 7.43 -7.28
N ASN A 278 -31.47 8.35 -7.79
CA ASN A 278 -31.70 9.15 -8.97
C ASN A 278 -30.36 9.48 -9.66
N GLU A 279 -30.35 10.40 -10.63
CA GLU A 279 -29.13 10.80 -11.37
C GLU A 279 -28.10 11.52 -10.53
N ARG A 280 -28.46 12.03 -9.35
CA ARG A 280 -27.63 12.84 -8.46
C ARG A 280 -27.40 12.23 -7.08
N TRP A 281 -27.94 11.03 -6.81
CA TRP A 281 -27.81 10.41 -5.49
C TRP A 281 -27.61 8.91 -5.59
N ASP A 282 -26.45 8.46 -5.10
CA ASP A 282 -26.10 7.06 -4.99
C ASP A 282 -25.97 6.65 -3.52
N ILE A 283 -26.42 5.44 -3.22
CA ILE A 283 -26.26 4.78 -1.91
C ILE A 283 -25.41 3.54 -2.09
N LYS A 284 -24.50 3.31 -1.17
CA LYS A 284 -23.69 2.09 -1.08
C LYS A 284 -23.76 1.54 0.34
N LEU A 285 -24.25 0.31 0.50
CA LEU A 285 -24.21 -0.46 1.74
C LEU A 285 -23.15 -1.55 1.59
N THR A 286 -22.22 -1.63 2.54
CA THR A 286 -21.12 -2.60 2.49
C THR A 286 -20.98 -3.32 3.82
N PRO A 287 -21.71 -4.42 4.06
CA PRO A 287 -21.33 -5.35 5.12
C PRO A 287 -20.05 -6.09 4.70
N SER A 288 -19.13 -6.24 5.65
CA SER A 288 -17.86 -6.92 5.45
C SER A 288 -17.40 -7.65 6.71
N PHE A 289 -16.58 -8.68 6.50
CA PHE A 289 -16.01 -9.50 7.55
C PHE A 289 -14.55 -9.78 7.22
N ALA A 290 -13.66 -9.62 8.21
CA ALA A 290 -12.28 -10.03 8.15
C ALA A 290 -11.97 -10.99 9.30
N TYR A 291 -11.15 -11.99 9.00
CA TYR A 291 -10.74 -13.03 9.95
C TYR A 291 -9.28 -13.34 9.76
N ARG A 292 -8.54 -13.46 10.85
CA ARG A 292 -7.17 -13.98 10.87
C ARG A 292 -7.08 -15.05 11.95
N ASP A 293 -6.37 -16.14 11.66
CA ASP A 293 -5.96 -17.17 12.60
C ASP A 293 -4.45 -17.38 12.42
N SER A 294 -3.69 -17.03 13.44
CA SER A 294 -2.24 -17.14 13.45
C SER A 294 -1.84 -18.07 14.58
N ASP A 295 -1.24 -19.19 14.22
CA ASP A 295 -0.78 -20.21 15.16
C ASP A 295 0.75 -20.35 15.04
N THR A 296 1.45 -20.04 16.12
CA THR A 296 2.91 -19.99 16.16
C THR A 296 3.43 -21.06 17.11
N TYR A 297 4.17 -22.01 16.59
CA TYR A 297 4.72 -23.16 17.28
C TYR A 297 6.16 -22.88 17.71
N ILE A 298 6.28 -22.15 18.81
CA ILE A 298 7.51 -21.94 19.59
C ILE A 298 7.31 -22.50 21.00
N PRO A 299 8.35 -22.60 21.84
CA PRO A 299 8.15 -22.92 23.26
C PRO A 299 7.14 -21.99 23.92
N GLY A 300 5.91 -22.48 24.16
CA GLY A 300 4.79 -21.71 24.71
C GLY A 300 3.52 -21.70 23.84
N ASN A 301 3.59 -22.07 22.57
CA ASN A 301 2.49 -22.08 21.59
C ASN A 301 1.57 -20.85 21.67
N TYR A 302 1.74 -19.91 20.74
CA TYR A 302 0.93 -18.69 20.68
C TYR A 302 -0.05 -18.78 19.52
N ARG A 303 -1.34 -18.75 19.83
CA ARG A 303 -2.38 -18.65 18.82
C ARG A 303 -3.20 -17.40 19.03
N ASN A 304 -3.34 -16.61 17.96
CA ASN A 304 -4.13 -15.39 17.95
C ASN A 304 -5.23 -15.50 16.88
N VAL A 305 -6.45 -15.20 17.25
CA VAL A 305 -7.59 -15.14 16.33
C VAL A 305 -8.16 -13.73 16.36
N ASP A 306 -8.10 -13.04 15.23
CA ASP A 306 -8.69 -11.73 15.03
C ASP A 306 -9.96 -11.82 14.19
N LYS A 307 -11.01 -11.11 14.59
CA LYS A 307 -12.26 -11.00 13.83
C LYS A 307 -12.66 -9.53 13.75
N SER A 308 -13.09 -9.07 12.59
CA SER A 308 -13.65 -7.74 12.42
C SER A 308 -14.91 -7.82 11.57
N THR A 309 -16.02 -7.30 12.09
CA THR A 309 -17.27 -7.13 11.37
C THR A 309 -17.49 -5.65 11.16
N THR A 310 -17.73 -5.22 9.91
CA THR A 310 -17.99 -3.82 9.59
C THR A 310 -19.24 -3.70 8.73
N VAL A 311 -20.09 -2.73 9.05
CA VAL A 311 -21.22 -2.33 8.20
C VAL A 311 -21.09 -0.84 7.91
N ASP A 312 -20.90 -0.49 6.65
CA ASP A 312 -20.75 0.89 6.19
C ASP A 312 -21.92 1.27 5.27
N LEU A 313 -22.59 2.37 5.59
CA LEU A 313 -23.63 2.99 4.76
C LEU A 313 -23.12 4.33 4.27
N GLN A 314 -22.88 4.44 2.98
CA GLN A 314 -22.39 5.64 2.33
C GLN A 314 -23.43 6.21 1.37
N ASN A 315 -23.54 7.53 1.35
CA ASN A 315 -24.32 8.30 0.39
C ASN A 315 -23.39 9.24 -0.40
N ASN A 316 -23.57 9.28 -1.71
CA ASN A 316 -22.91 10.25 -2.59
C ASN A 316 -24.01 11.12 -3.20
N LEU A 317 -24.03 12.39 -2.86
CA LEU A 317 -25.03 13.35 -3.33
C LEU A 317 -24.34 14.45 -4.16
N TYR A 318 -24.71 14.54 -5.42
CA TYR A 318 -24.28 15.60 -6.34
C TYR A 318 -25.30 16.74 -6.28
N VAL A 319 -25.07 17.71 -5.39
CA VAL A 319 -25.99 18.85 -5.15
C VAL A 319 -26.09 19.71 -6.40
N THR A 320 -24.96 20.00 -7.01
CA THR A 320 -24.80 20.61 -8.33
C THR A 320 -23.74 19.85 -9.13
N ASP A 321 -23.42 20.29 -10.34
CA ASP A 321 -22.32 19.70 -11.12
C ASP A 321 -20.95 19.96 -10.48
N ASP A 322 -20.82 21.04 -9.69
CA ASP A 322 -19.61 21.43 -9.00
C ASP A 322 -19.55 21.00 -7.53
N ILE A 323 -20.72 20.73 -6.89
CA ILE A 323 -20.78 20.43 -5.44
C ILE A 323 -21.23 19.00 -5.23
N SER A 324 -20.40 18.22 -4.53
CA SER A 324 -20.74 16.88 -4.09
C SER A 324 -20.54 16.71 -2.58
N LEU A 325 -21.41 15.89 -1.99
CA LEU A 325 -21.36 15.48 -0.59
C LEU A 325 -21.20 13.96 -0.52
N ILE A 326 -20.29 13.51 0.32
CA ILE A 326 -20.13 12.12 0.72
C ILE A 326 -20.43 12.06 2.21
N PHE A 327 -21.46 11.33 2.60
CA PHE A 327 -21.83 11.21 4.02
C PHE A 327 -22.33 9.81 4.34
N GLY A 328 -22.18 9.43 5.59
CA GLY A 328 -22.58 8.10 6.00
C GLY A 328 -22.31 7.77 7.44
N GLY A 329 -22.45 6.49 7.76
CA GLY A 329 -22.15 5.93 9.06
C GLY A 329 -21.53 4.55 8.93
N GLU A 330 -20.70 4.21 9.89
CA GLU A 330 -19.99 2.93 9.97
C GLU A 330 -20.16 2.37 11.38
N TYR A 331 -20.53 1.09 11.47
CA TYR A 331 -20.40 0.28 12.69
C TYR A 331 -19.28 -0.71 12.47
N ARG A 332 -18.40 -0.86 13.46
CA ARG A 332 -17.31 -1.83 13.46
C ARG A 332 -17.18 -2.49 14.82
N GLU A 333 -17.20 -3.81 14.82
CA GLU A 333 -16.83 -4.65 15.96
C GLU A 333 -15.50 -5.35 15.64
N GLN A 334 -14.55 -5.31 16.58
CA GLN A 334 -13.30 -6.06 16.52
C GLN A 334 -13.18 -6.95 17.75
N LYS A 335 -12.77 -8.19 17.54
CA LYS A 335 -12.55 -9.16 18.60
C LYS A 335 -11.22 -9.86 18.38
N ALA A 336 -10.42 -9.96 19.44
CA ALA A 336 -9.21 -10.77 19.46
C ALA A 336 -9.31 -11.83 20.56
N ILE A 337 -8.81 -13.02 20.23
CA ILE A 337 -8.64 -14.14 21.15
C ILE A 337 -7.17 -14.53 21.08
N SER A 338 -6.41 -14.17 22.10
CA SER A 338 -5.03 -14.62 22.29
C SER A 338 -5.04 -15.77 23.28
N TYR A 339 -4.85 -16.99 22.78
CA TYR A 339 -4.91 -18.18 23.61
C TYR A 339 -3.85 -18.11 24.71
N ASN A 340 -4.25 -18.46 25.95
CA ASN A 340 -3.44 -18.36 27.17
C ASN A 340 -3.14 -16.92 27.64
N SER A 341 -3.69 -15.88 27.00
CA SER A 341 -3.49 -14.49 27.41
C SER A 341 -4.81 -13.78 27.68
N TYR A 342 -5.60 -13.46 26.63
CA TYR A 342 -6.84 -12.71 26.81
C TYR A 342 -7.89 -13.02 25.73
N THR A 343 -9.12 -12.59 26.01
CA THR A 343 -10.18 -12.40 24.99
C THR A 343 -10.74 -11.00 25.19
N GLY A 344 -10.69 -10.19 24.13
CA GLY A 344 -11.17 -8.81 24.16
C GLY A 344 -12.00 -8.47 22.93
N SER A 345 -12.89 -7.50 23.09
CA SER A 345 -13.65 -6.92 21.98
C SER A 345 -13.86 -5.43 22.17
N ILE A 346 -13.96 -4.70 21.07
CA ILE A 346 -14.23 -3.26 21.02
C ILE A 346 -15.23 -2.96 19.93
N GLU A 347 -16.09 -1.97 20.17
CA GLU A 347 -17.09 -1.49 19.22
C GLU A 347 -16.85 -0.03 18.89
N ASN A 348 -17.02 0.32 17.63
CA ASN A 348 -16.93 1.70 17.16
C ASN A 348 -18.13 2.06 16.27
N TRP A 349 -18.76 3.18 16.58
CA TRP A 349 -19.83 3.81 15.79
C TRP A 349 -19.33 5.13 15.25
N SER A 350 -19.54 5.40 13.99
CA SER A 350 -19.07 6.64 13.41
C SER A 350 -20.02 7.25 12.40
N GLN A 351 -19.91 8.57 12.27
CA GLN A 351 -20.60 9.35 11.26
C GLN A 351 -19.58 10.24 10.55
N TYR A 352 -19.69 10.36 9.24
CA TYR A 352 -18.78 11.17 8.45
C TYR A 352 -19.50 12.00 7.40
N LEU A 353 -18.90 13.15 7.09
CA LEU A 353 -19.36 14.06 6.03
C LEU A 353 -18.14 14.66 5.35
N THR A 354 -18.10 14.59 4.03
CA THR A 354 -17.12 15.29 3.19
C THR A 354 -17.86 16.09 2.13
N ALA A 355 -17.59 17.37 2.06
CA ALA A 355 -18.08 18.28 1.02
C ALA A 355 -16.94 18.59 0.04
N ASN A 356 -17.19 18.47 -1.24
CA ASN A 356 -16.27 18.85 -2.29
C ASN A 356 -16.90 19.92 -3.18
N TYR A 357 -16.10 20.92 -3.53
CA TYR A 357 -16.41 21.91 -4.53
C TYR A 357 -15.36 21.85 -5.62
N ASP A 358 -15.72 21.39 -6.83
CA ASP A 358 -14.84 21.17 -7.98
C ASP A 358 -15.27 22.09 -9.12
N TYR A 359 -14.79 23.32 -9.08
CA TYR A 359 -15.07 24.31 -10.12
C TYR A 359 -14.13 24.14 -11.31
N GLN A 360 -14.71 23.82 -12.46
CA GLN A 360 -13.99 23.70 -13.73
C GLN A 360 -14.60 24.66 -14.76
N ASN A 361 -13.80 25.58 -15.26
CA ASN A 361 -14.19 26.46 -16.38
C ASN A 361 -13.26 26.21 -17.57
N SER A 362 -13.78 25.52 -18.59
CA SER A 362 -13.03 25.17 -19.80
C SER A 362 -12.63 26.39 -20.64
N GLU A 363 -13.31 27.53 -20.47
CA GLU A 363 -13.05 28.77 -21.20
C GLU A 363 -12.04 29.68 -20.48
N SER A 364 -11.68 29.35 -19.23
CA SER A 364 -10.77 30.19 -18.43
C SER A 364 -9.42 29.52 -18.23
N GLU A 365 -8.35 30.20 -18.59
CA GLU A 365 -6.97 29.76 -18.32
C GLU A 365 -6.63 29.72 -16.80
N TYR A 366 -7.46 30.29 -15.92
CA TYR A 366 -7.11 30.57 -14.52
C TYR A 366 -8.17 30.14 -13.48
N LYS A 367 -9.27 29.50 -13.89
CA LYS A 367 -10.39 29.23 -12.97
C LYS A 367 -10.72 27.74 -12.86
N ASN A 368 -9.78 26.96 -12.35
CA ASN A 368 -10.03 25.55 -12.02
C ASN A 368 -9.49 25.29 -10.62
N PHE A 369 -10.39 25.15 -9.66
CA PHE A 369 -10.02 24.86 -8.29
C PHE A 369 -10.92 23.82 -7.64
N LEU A 370 -10.32 23.07 -6.74
CA LEU A 370 -10.97 22.08 -5.90
C LEU A 370 -10.87 22.51 -4.44
N LEU A 371 -11.96 22.45 -3.70
CA LEU A 371 -11.98 22.58 -2.24
C LEU A 371 -12.62 21.35 -1.64
N THR A 372 -12.07 20.86 -0.54
CA THR A 372 -12.62 19.73 0.20
C THR A 372 -12.66 20.09 1.68
N ALA A 373 -13.78 19.82 2.33
CA ALA A 373 -13.93 19.90 3.78
C ALA A 373 -14.52 18.58 4.29
N GLY A 374 -13.86 17.95 5.25
CA GLY A 374 -14.28 16.67 5.83
C GLY A 374 -14.40 16.76 7.34
N TYR A 375 -15.37 16.05 7.89
CA TYR A 375 -15.64 15.89 9.31
C TYR A 375 -16.02 14.45 9.59
N ARG A 376 -15.49 13.88 10.68
CA ARG A 376 -15.89 12.57 11.19
C ARG A 376 -15.95 12.60 12.71
N HIS A 377 -16.97 11.98 13.26
CA HIS A 377 -17.12 11.69 14.67
C HIS A 377 -17.15 10.18 14.86
N ASP A 378 -16.29 9.68 15.73
CA ASP A 378 -16.23 8.30 16.17
C ASP A 378 -16.62 8.23 17.64
N TYR A 379 -17.48 7.26 17.97
CA TYR A 379 -17.81 6.87 19.35
C TYR A 379 -17.35 5.44 19.56
N HIS A 380 -16.52 5.24 20.55
CA HIS A 380 -15.94 3.97 20.91
C HIS A 380 -16.39 3.58 22.32
N ASP A 381 -16.73 2.33 22.54
CA ASP A 381 -17.23 1.80 23.79
C ASP A 381 -16.22 1.90 24.96
N HIS A 382 -14.90 1.92 24.66
CA HIS A 382 -13.85 1.95 25.67
C HIS A 382 -13.36 3.38 26.01
N TRP A 383 -12.98 4.21 25.00
CA TRP A 383 -12.38 5.54 25.22
C TRP A 383 -13.29 6.71 24.80
N GLY A 384 -14.54 6.46 24.39
CA GLY A 384 -15.56 7.48 24.14
C GLY A 384 -15.44 8.18 22.78
N ASN A 385 -15.63 9.50 22.78
CA ASN A 385 -15.77 10.29 21.55
C ASN A 385 -14.44 10.78 21.00
N HIS A 386 -14.28 10.74 19.67
CA HIS A 386 -13.19 11.37 18.95
C HIS A 386 -13.67 12.06 17.68
N VAL A 387 -13.09 13.22 17.37
CA VAL A 387 -13.45 14.01 16.18
C VAL A 387 -12.23 14.25 15.33
N THR A 388 -12.38 14.02 14.03
CA THR A 388 -11.36 14.37 13.04
C THR A 388 -11.94 15.28 11.95
N TYR A 389 -11.08 16.17 11.42
CA TYR A 389 -11.44 17.07 10.34
C TYR A 389 -10.31 17.20 9.31
N LYS A 390 -10.68 17.51 8.08
CA LYS A 390 -9.76 17.71 6.96
C LYS A 390 -10.22 18.89 6.13
N PHE A 391 -9.26 19.72 5.73
CA PHE A 391 -9.44 20.76 4.73
C PHE A 391 -8.42 20.54 3.63
N GLY A 392 -8.85 20.57 2.38
CA GLY A 392 -8.00 20.40 1.23
C GLY A 392 -8.32 21.40 0.14
N GLY A 393 -7.30 21.76 -0.64
CA GLY A 393 -7.45 22.61 -1.78
C GLY A 393 -6.58 22.17 -2.95
N GLY A 394 -7.05 22.37 -4.17
CA GLY A 394 -6.31 22.15 -5.40
C GLY A 394 -6.52 23.31 -6.34
N TYR A 395 -5.48 23.67 -7.07
CA TYR A 395 -5.54 24.71 -8.10
C TYR A 395 -4.82 24.20 -9.35
N TYR A 396 -5.51 24.24 -10.49
CA TYR A 396 -4.97 23.82 -11.76
C TYR A 396 -4.82 25.02 -12.70
N LEU A 397 -3.61 25.17 -13.26
CA LEU A 397 -3.23 26.14 -14.27
C LEU A 397 -3.17 25.46 -15.65
N PRO A 398 -4.22 25.55 -16.50
CA PRO A 398 -4.24 24.88 -17.79
C PRO A 398 -3.09 25.31 -18.72
N LYS A 399 -2.75 26.59 -18.74
CA LYS A 399 -1.71 27.17 -19.61
C LYS A 399 -0.33 26.53 -19.42
N THR A 400 0.05 26.22 -18.19
CA THR A 400 1.34 25.60 -17.86
C THR A 400 1.19 24.13 -17.56
N ASN A 401 -0.04 23.60 -17.55
CA ASN A 401 -0.35 22.24 -17.18
C ASN A 401 0.18 21.87 -15.77
N THR A 402 0.06 22.86 -14.85
CA THR A 402 0.56 22.80 -13.48
C THR A 402 -0.59 22.66 -12.51
N ARG A 403 -0.47 21.76 -11.56
CA ARG A 403 -1.41 21.58 -10.48
C ARG A 403 -0.73 21.73 -9.12
N PHE A 404 -1.32 22.56 -8.27
CA PHE A 404 -0.99 22.67 -6.86
C PHE A 404 -2.06 21.96 -6.03
N HIS A 405 -1.66 21.36 -4.92
CA HIS A 405 -2.60 20.88 -3.92
C HIS A 405 -2.04 21.16 -2.53
N THR A 406 -2.95 21.31 -1.58
CA THR A 406 -2.62 21.46 -0.16
C THR A 406 -3.67 20.77 0.67
N SER A 407 -3.29 20.23 1.82
CA SER A 407 -4.24 19.71 2.80
C SER A 407 -3.75 19.92 4.22
N TYR A 408 -4.71 20.12 5.11
CA TYR A 408 -4.53 20.06 6.56
C TYR A 408 -5.55 19.08 7.13
N ALA A 409 -5.10 18.14 7.94
CA ALA A 409 -5.96 17.12 8.50
C ALA A 409 -5.54 16.75 9.93
N THR A 410 -6.51 16.33 10.72
CA THR A 410 -6.29 15.63 11.99
C THR A 410 -6.57 14.15 11.81
N ALA A 411 -5.92 13.31 12.60
CA ALA A 411 -6.15 11.88 12.63
C ALA A 411 -5.94 11.29 14.01
N PHE A 412 -6.37 10.05 14.18
CA PHE A 412 -6.15 9.29 15.38
C PHE A 412 -5.89 7.81 15.09
N ILE A 413 -5.25 7.12 16.03
CA ILE A 413 -5.13 5.66 16.10
C ILE A 413 -5.75 5.22 17.42
N SER A 414 -6.67 4.28 17.38
CA SER A 414 -7.23 3.66 18.57
C SER A 414 -6.18 2.76 19.24
N PRO A 415 -6.15 2.67 20.57
CA PRO A 415 -5.46 1.58 21.25
C PRO A 415 -5.89 0.23 20.68
N THR A 416 -4.96 -0.69 20.57
CA THR A 416 -5.19 -2.04 20.09
C THR A 416 -5.80 -2.93 21.17
N LEU A 417 -6.31 -4.10 20.80
CA LEU A 417 -6.81 -5.05 21.80
C LEU A 417 -5.68 -5.59 22.68
N ASP A 418 -4.44 -5.68 22.17
CA ASP A 418 -3.26 -6.05 22.97
C ASP A 418 -2.93 -4.95 24.00
N ASP A 419 -3.03 -3.67 23.64
CA ASP A 419 -2.79 -2.55 24.57
C ASP A 419 -3.79 -2.55 25.72
N LEU A 420 -5.03 -2.96 25.48
CA LEU A 420 -6.14 -2.89 26.42
C LEU A 420 -6.32 -4.13 27.28
N TYR A 421 -6.01 -5.33 26.76
CA TYR A 421 -6.44 -6.60 27.37
C TYR A 421 -5.33 -7.62 27.61
N SER A 422 -4.13 -7.47 27.05
CA SER A 422 -3.03 -8.43 27.22
C SER A 422 -2.56 -8.52 28.68
N SER A 423 -1.74 -9.49 29.01
CA SER A 423 -1.16 -9.66 30.36
C SER A 423 -0.31 -8.47 30.83
N SER A 424 0.22 -7.68 29.88
CA SER A 424 0.99 -6.46 30.09
C SER A 424 0.22 -5.23 29.60
N SER A 425 -1.10 -5.25 29.63
CA SER A 425 -1.96 -4.17 29.10
C SER A 425 -2.08 -2.98 30.06
N ASN A 426 -2.52 -1.86 29.50
CA ASN A 426 -2.96 -0.70 30.25
C ASN A 426 -4.32 -0.21 29.71
N PRO A 427 -5.42 -0.53 30.38
CA PRO A 427 -6.75 -0.15 29.90
C PRO A 427 -7.02 1.37 29.96
N ASN A 428 -6.11 2.16 30.50
CA ASN A 428 -6.24 3.62 30.61
C ASN A 428 -5.56 4.36 29.44
N VAL A 429 -4.93 3.66 28.49
CA VAL A 429 -4.37 4.34 27.30
C VAL A 429 -5.47 4.94 26.44
N THR A 430 -5.18 6.11 25.92
CA THR A 430 -6.10 6.89 25.07
C THR A 430 -5.61 6.88 23.62
N PRO A 431 -6.46 7.23 22.64
CA PRO A 431 -6.04 7.29 21.26
C PRO A 431 -4.86 8.21 21.01
N GLU A 432 -3.93 7.77 20.17
CA GLU A 432 -2.90 8.63 19.59
C GLU A 432 -3.54 9.66 18.67
N THR A 433 -3.00 10.86 18.62
CA THR A 433 -3.54 11.93 17.77
C THR A 433 -2.47 12.52 16.85
N SER A 434 -2.87 12.99 15.68
CA SER A 434 -1.96 13.71 14.78
C SER A 434 -2.58 14.93 14.12
N LYS A 435 -1.68 15.83 13.69
CA LYS A 435 -1.94 16.94 12.77
C LYS A 435 -0.97 16.83 11.62
N SER A 436 -1.50 16.85 10.40
CA SER A 436 -0.74 16.70 9.17
C SER A 436 -0.99 17.89 8.25
N PHE A 437 0.08 18.42 7.69
CA PHE A 437 0.05 19.45 6.66
C PHE A 437 0.80 18.95 5.42
N GLU A 438 0.23 19.18 4.26
CA GLU A 438 0.80 18.80 2.97
C GLU A 438 0.66 19.93 1.96
N PHE A 439 1.71 20.16 1.18
CA PHE A 439 1.69 21.02 -0.01
C PHE A 439 2.39 20.30 -1.16
N GLY A 440 1.74 20.20 -2.30
CA GLY A 440 2.28 19.50 -3.47
C GLY A 440 2.11 20.27 -4.77
N LEU A 441 3.01 19.93 -5.70
CA LEU A 441 3.07 20.43 -7.07
C LEU A 441 3.13 19.22 -8.02
N LYS A 442 2.24 19.19 -9.00
CA LYS A 442 2.35 18.30 -10.17
C LYS A 442 2.48 19.13 -11.43
N GLN A 443 3.59 18.98 -12.12
CA GLN A 443 3.89 19.65 -13.39
C GLN A 443 3.91 18.61 -14.51
N ASN A 444 3.00 18.70 -15.46
CA ASN A 444 3.11 17.94 -16.68
C ASN A 444 4.08 18.67 -17.63
N LEU A 445 5.17 18.01 -17.96
CA LEU A 445 6.25 18.56 -18.82
C LEU A 445 5.96 18.26 -20.28
N SER A 446 5.33 17.11 -20.54
CA SER A 446 4.80 16.66 -21.81
C SER A 446 3.69 15.65 -21.55
N GLU A 447 3.10 15.08 -22.60
CA GLU A 447 2.08 14.03 -22.48
C GLU A 447 2.59 12.75 -21.77
N ARG A 448 3.90 12.47 -21.86
CA ARG A 448 4.55 11.30 -21.29
C ARG A 448 5.52 11.62 -20.16
N SER A 449 5.62 12.91 -19.78
CA SER A 449 6.60 13.34 -18.78
C SER A 449 5.96 14.24 -17.74
N ASN A 450 6.21 13.97 -16.46
CA ASN A 450 5.71 14.79 -15.38
C ASN A 450 6.68 14.81 -14.20
N LEU A 451 6.58 15.88 -13.41
CA LEU A 451 7.27 16.06 -12.14
C LEU A 451 6.21 16.19 -11.05
N ASN A 452 6.30 15.36 -10.01
CA ASN A 452 5.53 15.49 -8.78
C ASN A 452 6.45 15.81 -7.63
N MET A 453 6.09 16.79 -6.82
CA MET A 453 6.79 17.13 -5.57
C MET A 453 5.77 17.33 -4.47
N THR A 454 6.01 16.76 -3.30
CA THR A 454 5.15 16.94 -2.12
C THR A 454 6.01 17.19 -0.90
N PHE A 455 5.82 18.33 -0.27
CA PHE A 455 6.31 18.63 1.07
C PHE A 455 5.24 18.23 2.08
N PHE A 456 5.64 17.62 3.20
CA PHE A 456 4.75 17.29 4.31
C PHE A 456 5.40 17.63 5.65
N ASN A 457 4.54 17.88 6.64
CA ASN A 457 4.93 18.14 8.02
C ASN A 457 3.85 17.59 8.96
N ASP A 458 4.21 16.55 9.71
CA ASP A 458 3.31 15.81 10.59
C ASP A 458 3.80 15.94 12.05
N SER A 459 2.85 16.07 12.95
CA SER A 459 3.10 16.09 14.40
C SER A 459 2.12 15.13 15.07
N ARG A 460 2.63 14.23 15.89
CA ARG A 460 1.85 13.27 16.67
C ARG A 460 2.03 13.49 18.15
N LYS A 461 1.00 13.15 18.90
CA LYS A 461 0.96 13.23 20.37
C LYS A 461 0.32 11.99 20.92
N ASP A 462 0.62 11.75 22.19
CA ASP A 462 0.03 10.67 22.97
C ASP A 462 0.28 9.30 22.34
N MET A 463 1.45 9.15 21.68
CA MET A 463 1.85 7.87 21.11
C MET A 463 1.90 6.80 22.20
N ILE A 464 1.37 5.63 21.88
CA ILE A 464 1.41 4.47 22.76
C ILE A 464 2.75 3.78 22.56
N ALA A 465 3.57 3.80 23.60
CA ALA A 465 4.86 3.13 23.65
C ALA A 465 4.97 2.29 24.92
N LEU A 466 5.76 1.22 24.87
CA LEU A 466 5.99 0.36 26.03
C LEU A 466 6.97 1.04 27.00
N ASP A 467 6.64 1.08 28.28
CA ASP A 467 7.55 1.51 29.32
C ASP A 467 8.62 0.47 29.65
N GLY A 468 9.49 0.75 30.63
CA GLY A 468 10.55 -0.18 31.07
C GLY A 468 10.05 -1.53 31.60
N ASN A 469 8.76 -1.67 31.87
CA ASN A 469 8.10 -2.91 32.31
C ASN A 469 7.25 -3.57 31.21
N TRP A 470 7.40 -3.10 29.97
CA TRP A 470 6.62 -3.55 28.81
C TRP A 470 5.12 -3.24 28.89
N ILE A 471 4.73 -2.20 29.63
CA ILE A 471 3.34 -1.77 29.78
C ILE A 471 3.08 -0.58 28.83
N PRO A 472 2.02 -0.61 27.99
CA PRO A 472 1.65 0.48 27.10
C PRO A 472 1.36 1.80 27.86
N GLN A 473 1.93 2.92 27.41
CA GLN A 473 1.74 4.25 27.97
C GLN A 473 1.60 5.29 26.87
N ASN A 474 0.73 6.29 27.06
CA ASN A 474 0.69 7.48 26.22
C ASN A 474 1.80 8.44 26.63
N SER A 475 2.95 8.39 26.02
CA SER A 475 4.11 9.12 26.52
C SER A 475 4.84 9.97 25.48
N GLU A 476 4.73 9.68 24.20
CA GLU A 476 5.64 10.23 23.20
C GLU A 476 4.99 11.29 22.29
N LYS A 477 5.80 12.26 21.89
CA LYS A 477 5.53 13.15 20.77
C LYS A 477 6.52 12.83 19.66
N VAL A 478 6.01 12.78 18.44
CA VAL A 478 6.82 12.52 17.26
C VAL A 478 6.59 13.61 16.22
N TYR A 479 7.67 14.01 15.59
CA TYR A 479 7.68 15.00 14.52
C TYR A 479 8.26 14.36 13.26
N SER A 480 7.63 14.63 12.12
CA SER A 480 8.10 14.21 10.82
C SER A 480 7.91 15.33 9.80
N ARG A 481 8.92 15.54 8.98
CA ARG A 481 8.84 16.40 7.81
C ARG A 481 9.63 15.81 6.66
N GLY A 482 9.21 16.06 5.45
CA GLY A 482 9.92 15.51 4.31
C GLY A 482 9.52 16.10 2.98
N LEU A 483 10.25 15.65 1.96
CA LEU A 483 10.02 15.96 0.57
C LEU A 483 10.00 14.66 -0.24
N GLU A 484 8.89 14.44 -0.90
CA GLU A 484 8.69 13.34 -1.85
C GLU A 484 8.78 13.91 -3.26
N THR A 485 9.64 13.36 -4.11
CA THR A 485 9.83 13.82 -5.49
C THR A 485 9.77 12.64 -6.45
N GLU A 486 8.95 12.74 -7.48
CA GLU A 486 8.88 11.77 -8.57
C GLU A 486 9.00 12.49 -9.92
N LEU A 487 9.91 12.04 -10.77
CA LEU A 487 10.09 12.49 -12.13
C LEU A 487 9.87 11.31 -13.08
N LYS A 488 8.86 11.40 -13.93
CA LYS A 488 8.62 10.45 -15.03
C LYS A 488 8.96 11.11 -16.35
N LEU A 489 9.76 10.42 -17.16
CA LEU A 489 10.20 10.90 -18.47
C LEU A 489 9.89 9.85 -19.54
N GLY A 490 9.06 10.21 -20.52
CA GLY A 490 8.93 9.49 -21.76
C GLY A 490 10.10 9.85 -22.69
N LEU A 491 11.00 8.90 -22.90
CA LEU A 491 12.17 9.07 -23.75
C LEU A 491 11.90 8.55 -25.17
N PRO A 492 12.73 8.91 -26.17
CA PRO A 492 12.63 8.36 -27.53
C PRO A 492 12.71 6.84 -27.57
N LYS A 493 12.22 6.24 -28.66
CA LYS A 493 12.25 4.78 -28.90
C LYS A 493 11.56 3.96 -27.81
N HIS A 494 10.43 4.44 -27.27
CA HIS A 494 9.62 3.77 -26.24
C HIS A 494 10.34 3.46 -24.91
N PHE A 495 11.40 4.20 -24.59
CA PHE A 495 11.97 4.19 -23.24
C PHE A 495 11.14 5.06 -22.30
N ASN A 496 10.98 4.64 -21.05
CA ASN A 496 10.44 5.46 -19.97
C ASN A 496 11.38 5.36 -18.76
N LEU A 497 11.70 6.51 -18.18
CA LEU A 497 12.52 6.61 -16.96
C LEU A 497 11.64 7.19 -15.85
N ALA A 498 11.54 6.47 -14.73
CA ALA A 498 10.94 6.96 -13.51
C ALA A 498 12.01 7.08 -12.43
N LEU A 499 12.13 8.27 -11.85
CA LEU A 499 13.03 8.56 -10.73
C LEU A 499 12.19 9.00 -9.54
N SER A 500 12.37 8.38 -8.39
CA SER A 500 11.73 8.81 -7.16
C SER A 500 12.76 9.03 -6.06
N HIS A 501 12.54 10.06 -5.24
CA HIS A 501 13.34 10.35 -4.06
C HIS A 501 12.41 10.70 -2.90
N THR A 502 12.60 10.03 -1.79
CA THR A 502 11.99 10.39 -0.51
C THR A 502 13.09 10.88 0.43
N TRP A 503 12.99 12.13 0.84
CA TRP A 503 13.74 12.67 1.97
C TRP A 503 12.77 12.82 3.14
N ASN A 504 13.08 12.20 4.29
CA ASN A 504 12.22 12.18 5.47
C ASN A 504 13.06 12.36 6.74
N GLU A 505 12.79 13.40 7.51
CA GLU A 505 13.29 13.59 8.87
C GLU A 505 12.19 13.27 9.86
N HIS A 506 12.50 12.40 10.82
CA HIS A 506 11.58 11.97 11.87
C HIS A 506 12.33 11.75 13.17
N TYR A 507 11.78 12.25 14.25
CA TYR A 507 12.37 12.17 15.59
C TYR A 507 11.30 12.28 16.67
N ASP A 508 11.60 11.68 17.81
CA ASP A 508 10.80 11.81 19.02
C ASP A 508 11.04 13.17 19.72
N GLN A 509 10.40 13.37 20.86
CA GLN A 509 10.53 14.58 21.67
C GLN A 509 11.96 14.83 22.20
N ASP A 510 12.80 13.79 22.29
CA ASP A 510 14.19 13.84 22.74
C ASP A 510 15.19 13.98 21.58
N ASN A 511 14.70 14.27 20.37
CA ASN A 511 15.46 14.33 19.11
C ASN A 511 16.14 12.99 18.73
N ARG A 512 15.64 11.84 19.18
CA ARG A 512 16.10 10.54 18.74
C ARG A 512 15.39 10.16 17.44
N PRO A 513 16.12 9.61 16.43
CA PRO A 513 15.49 9.17 15.20
C PRO A 513 14.59 7.96 15.45
N LEU A 514 13.43 7.91 14.77
CA LEU A 514 12.56 6.74 14.83
C LEU A 514 13.23 5.54 14.17
N ILE A 515 12.95 4.35 14.71
CA ILE A 515 13.56 3.09 14.24
C ILE A 515 13.06 2.67 12.85
N ARG A 516 13.90 1.94 12.10
CA ARG A 516 13.61 1.25 10.83
C ARG A 516 13.16 2.17 9.68
N ARG A 517 13.41 3.48 9.78
CA ARG A 517 13.11 4.46 8.73
C ARG A 517 14.36 5.12 8.21
N ALA A 518 14.60 4.97 6.91
CA ALA A 518 15.73 5.62 6.25
C ALA A 518 15.42 7.08 5.94
N LYS A 519 16.36 8.00 6.25
CA LYS A 519 16.23 9.42 5.92
C LYS A 519 16.14 9.69 4.42
N ASN A 520 16.83 8.89 3.60
CA ASN A 520 16.84 9.05 2.15
C ASN A 520 16.60 7.70 1.48
N LYS A 521 15.73 7.70 0.47
CA LYS A 521 15.48 6.58 -0.42
C LYS A 521 15.40 7.08 -1.86
N ILE A 522 16.05 6.39 -2.78
CA ILE A 522 16.03 6.69 -4.20
C ILE A 522 15.66 5.41 -4.96
N LYS A 523 14.73 5.52 -5.89
CA LYS A 523 14.44 4.46 -6.86
C LYS A 523 14.52 5.04 -8.26
N ALA A 524 15.23 4.34 -9.13
CA ALA A 524 15.26 4.63 -10.55
C ALA A 524 14.77 3.39 -11.32
N THR A 525 13.86 3.56 -12.24
CA THR A 525 13.33 2.47 -13.06
C THR A 525 13.34 2.89 -14.52
N LEU A 526 14.11 2.18 -15.33
CA LEU A 526 14.13 2.32 -16.78
C LEU A 526 13.34 1.18 -17.39
N THR A 527 12.33 1.50 -18.19
CA THR A 527 11.54 0.51 -18.93
C THR A 527 11.63 0.77 -20.41
N HIS A 528 11.56 -0.32 -21.19
CA HIS A 528 11.55 -0.25 -22.65
C HIS A 528 10.60 -1.30 -23.23
N THR A 529 9.86 -0.94 -24.24
CA THR A 529 8.97 -1.86 -24.98
C THR A 529 9.42 -1.93 -26.43
N TRP A 530 9.96 -3.10 -26.83
CA TRP A 530 10.42 -3.37 -28.18
C TRP A 530 9.31 -4.05 -29.00
N GLU A 531 8.94 -3.42 -30.13
CA GLU A 531 7.96 -3.95 -31.10
C GLU A 531 6.65 -4.47 -30.49
N LYS A 532 6.24 -3.97 -29.33
CA LYS A 532 5.10 -4.48 -28.54
C LYS A 532 5.20 -5.98 -28.18
N LYS A 533 6.41 -6.56 -28.27
CA LYS A 533 6.68 -7.97 -27.98
C LYS A 533 7.54 -8.19 -26.75
N LEU A 534 8.56 -7.36 -26.56
CA LEU A 534 9.48 -7.47 -25.45
C LEU A 534 9.37 -6.23 -24.55
N ASP A 535 8.86 -6.40 -23.34
CA ASP A 535 8.97 -5.43 -22.27
C ASP A 535 10.20 -5.75 -21.45
N SER A 536 11.02 -4.73 -21.18
CA SER A 536 12.18 -4.84 -20.30
C SER A 536 12.14 -3.78 -19.22
N LEU A 537 12.65 -4.12 -18.05
CA LEU A 537 12.78 -3.25 -16.89
C LEU A 537 14.17 -3.43 -16.28
N VAL A 538 14.83 -2.30 -15.97
CA VAL A 538 15.99 -2.28 -15.07
C VAL A 538 15.66 -1.30 -13.95
N GLY A 539 15.76 -1.78 -12.72
CA GLY A 539 15.46 -1.02 -11.51
C GLY A 539 16.70 -0.89 -10.61
N LEU A 540 16.92 0.30 -10.08
CA LEU A 540 17.91 0.60 -9.05
C LEU A 540 17.16 1.07 -7.80
N TYR A 541 17.49 0.53 -6.64
CA TYR A 541 16.98 0.99 -5.36
C TYR A 541 18.14 1.29 -4.41
N ILE A 542 18.15 2.48 -3.84
CA ILE A 542 19.14 2.93 -2.86
C ILE A 542 18.39 3.31 -1.58
N ARG A 543 18.75 2.69 -0.47
CA ARG A 543 18.26 3.02 0.87
C ARG A 543 19.41 3.52 1.73
N GLY A 544 19.17 4.64 2.40
CA GLY A 544 20.12 5.16 3.38
C GLY A 544 20.14 4.33 4.66
N ARG A 545 21.12 4.55 5.51
CA ARG A 545 21.23 3.99 6.86
C ARG A 545 19.95 4.29 7.67
N ALA A 546 19.52 3.33 8.51
CA ALA A 546 18.43 3.49 9.46
C ALA A 546 18.85 3.07 10.87
N THR A 547 18.27 3.67 11.88
CA THR A 547 18.34 3.23 13.27
C THR A 547 17.45 2.01 13.46
N ASP A 548 17.85 1.02 14.29
CA ASP A 548 17.03 -0.13 14.65
C ASP A 548 17.18 -0.47 16.14
N ILE A 549 16.16 -1.10 16.72
CA ILE A 549 15.99 -1.62 18.09
C ILE A 549 16.35 -0.61 19.20
N SER A 550 17.49 0.08 19.05
CA SER A 550 17.93 1.14 19.97
C SER A 550 18.73 2.18 19.18
N SER A 551 18.97 3.34 19.75
CA SER A 551 19.80 4.38 19.14
C SER A 551 21.26 3.94 18.87
N LEU A 552 21.67 2.78 19.38
CA LEU A 552 23.02 2.22 19.23
C LEU A 552 23.13 1.18 18.08
N LYS A 553 21.99 0.63 17.61
CA LYS A 553 21.96 -0.35 16.52
C LYS A 553 21.45 0.30 15.24
N HIS A 554 22.10 -0.02 14.13
CA HIS A 554 21.79 0.56 12.84
C HIS A 554 21.90 -0.49 11.75
N THR A 555 21.01 -0.44 10.77
CA THR A 555 21.22 -1.10 9.49
C THR A 555 22.03 -0.18 8.56
N GLY A 556 22.95 -0.75 7.78
CA GLY A 556 23.72 -0.04 6.76
C GLY A 556 22.81 0.56 5.68
N GLY A 557 23.33 1.52 4.91
CA GLY A 557 22.72 1.87 3.64
C GLY A 557 23.10 0.84 2.58
N PHE A 558 22.22 0.55 1.64
CA PHE A 558 22.45 -0.44 0.60
C PHE A 558 21.92 0.00 -0.77
N THR A 559 22.39 -0.72 -1.79
CA THR A 559 21.99 -0.52 -3.18
C THR A 559 21.69 -1.85 -3.84
N THR A 560 20.49 -2.03 -4.36
CA THR A 560 20.12 -3.22 -5.13
C THR A 560 19.77 -2.85 -6.58
N VAL A 561 20.09 -3.75 -7.49
CA VAL A 561 19.74 -3.65 -8.91
C VAL A 561 18.94 -4.89 -9.30
N ARG A 562 17.85 -4.67 -10.03
CA ARG A 562 17.01 -5.73 -10.59
C ARG A 562 16.85 -5.58 -12.09
N ALA A 563 16.56 -6.69 -12.78
CA ALA A 563 16.15 -6.68 -14.18
C ALA A 563 14.98 -7.64 -14.39
N ALA A 564 14.05 -7.25 -15.27
CA ALA A 564 12.91 -8.11 -15.63
C ALA A 564 12.61 -7.99 -17.14
N PHE A 565 12.28 -9.11 -17.76
CA PHE A 565 11.96 -9.24 -19.17
C PHE A 565 10.67 -10.02 -19.35
N LYS A 566 9.74 -9.49 -20.15
CA LYS A 566 8.49 -10.16 -20.53
C LYS A 566 8.42 -10.22 -22.05
N TYR A 567 8.45 -11.42 -22.62
CA TYR A 567 8.42 -11.65 -24.05
C TYR A 567 7.09 -12.26 -24.48
N LYS A 568 6.35 -11.56 -25.32
CA LYS A 568 5.12 -12.05 -25.94
C LYS A 568 5.48 -12.95 -27.13
N TYR A 569 5.64 -14.26 -26.85
CA TYR A 569 5.96 -15.26 -27.88
C TYR A 569 4.82 -15.40 -28.90
N SER A 570 3.58 -15.43 -28.42
CA SER A 570 2.36 -15.46 -29.24
C SER A 570 1.25 -14.62 -28.58
N ASN A 571 0.06 -14.60 -29.18
CA ASN A 571 -1.11 -13.97 -28.54
C ASN A 571 -1.52 -14.65 -27.23
N ASN A 572 -1.20 -15.94 -27.11
CA ASN A 572 -1.59 -16.78 -25.99
C ASN A 572 -0.45 -17.03 -24.99
N LEU A 573 0.81 -16.96 -25.41
CA LEU A 573 1.97 -17.32 -24.59
C LEU A 573 2.88 -16.12 -24.34
N LYS A 574 3.10 -15.80 -23.06
CA LYS A 574 4.10 -14.86 -22.57
C LYS A 574 5.17 -15.64 -21.81
N LEU A 575 6.42 -15.29 -22.02
CA LEU A 575 7.58 -15.80 -21.27
C LEU A 575 8.10 -14.68 -20.38
N THR A 576 8.53 -15.01 -19.19
CA THR A 576 9.07 -14.06 -18.20
C THR A 576 10.44 -14.51 -17.70
N LEU A 577 11.30 -13.54 -17.43
CA LEU A 577 12.60 -13.74 -16.82
C LEU A 577 12.86 -12.55 -15.89
N ARG A 578 13.25 -12.79 -14.64
CA ARG A 578 13.67 -11.73 -13.73
C ARG A 578 14.91 -12.14 -12.96
N ALA A 579 15.70 -11.13 -12.57
CA ALA A 579 16.85 -11.28 -11.71
C ALA A 579 16.82 -10.16 -10.66
N GLU A 580 17.04 -10.52 -9.43
CA GLU A 580 17.01 -9.64 -8.26
C GLU A 580 18.42 -9.53 -7.65
N ASN A 581 18.66 -8.40 -6.99
CA ASN A 581 19.94 -8.12 -6.33
C ASN A 581 21.16 -8.47 -7.18
N LEU A 582 21.20 -7.95 -8.42
CA LEU A 582 22.26 -8.23 -9.40
C LEU A 582 23.66 -7.80 -8.94
N LEU A 583 23.75 -6.98 -7.88
CA LEU A 583 25.03 -6.58 -7.28
C LEU A 583 25.52 -7.56 -6.21
N ASP A 584 24.69 -8.57 -5.88
CA ASP A 584 24.91 -9.52 -4.79
C ASP A 584 25.27 -8.81 -3.47
N GLU A 585 24.55 -7.70 -3.20
CA GLU A 585 24.77 -6.90 -2.00
C GLU A 585 24.25 -7.65 -0.77
N GLU A 586 25.10 -7.83 0.24
CA GLU A 586 24.66 -8.27 1.56
C GLU A 586 24.14 -7.08 2.34
N TYR A 587 22.86 -7.10 2.72
CA TYR A 587 22.25 -5.98 3.40
C TYR A 587 21.22 -6.44 4.45
N GLU A 588 20.81 -5.52 5.30
CA GLU A 588 19.78 -5.74 6.32
C GLU A 588 18.74 -4.63 6.25
N VAL A 589 17.48 -5.01 6.29
CA VAL A 589 16.35 -4.08 6.47
C VAL A 589 16.03 -3.93 7.95
N VAL A 590 16.11 -5.02 8.68
CA VAL A 590 16.03 -5.13 10.15
C VAL A 590 17.37 -5.66 10.63
N TYR A 591 17.89 -5.09 11.72
CA TYR A 591 19.20 -5.49 12.28
C TYR A 591 19.24 -6.98 12.62
N ALA A 592 20.28 -7.63 12.14
CA ALA A 592 20.54 -9.06 12.31
C ALA A 592 19.60 -10.01 11.54
N ASN A 593 18.77 -9.50 10.62
CA ASN A 593 17.92 -10.34 9.78
C ASN A 593 18.49 -10.45 8.36
N GLY A 594 18.45 -11.65 7.81
CA GLY A 594 18.93 -11.98 6.48
C GLY A 594 18.06 -11.37 5.37
N THR A 595 18.68 -11.16 4.22
CA THR A 595 18.01 -10.74 2.98
C THR A 595 18.51 -11.58 1.82
N PRO A 596 17.74 -11.71 0.71
CA PRO A 596 18.15 -12.56 -0.40
C PRO A 596 19.36 -11.99 -1.14
N GLY A 597 20.33 -12.83 -1.45
CA GLY A 597 21.42 -12.55 -2.36
C GLY A 597 20.95 -12.47 -3.82
N ILE A 598 21.90 -12.54 -4.77
CA ILE A 598 21.57 -12.60 -6.19
C ILE A 598 20.64 -13.78 -6.49
N SER A 599 19.55 -13.51 -7.20
CA SER A 599 18.56 -14.53 -7.50
C SER A 599 17.94 -14.34 -8.89
N GLY A 600 17.47 -15.43 -9.48
CA GLY A 600 16.88 -15.44 -10.82
C GLY A 600 15.67 -16.36 -10.91
N TYR A 601 14.69 -15.96 -11.72
CA TYR A 601 13.42 -16.66 -11.89
C TYR A 601 13.00 -16.64 -13.36
N ALA A 602 12.43 -17.74 -13.83
CA ALA A 602 11.90 -17.86 -15.17
C ALA A 602 10.50 -18.46 -15.15
N GLY A 603 9.63 -17.97 -16.01
CA GLY A 603 8.25 -18.41 -16.01
C GLY A 603 7.53 -18.20 -17.34
N PHE A 604 6.27 -18.62 -17.36
CA PHE A 604 5.39 -18.38 -18.48
C PHE A 604 3.95 -18.12 -18.02
N THR A 605 3.19 -17.44 -18.88
CA THR A 605 1.72 -17.35 -18.78
C THR A 605 1.10 -17.77 -20.09
N TYR A 606 0.23 -18.76 -20.04
CA TYR A 606 -0.59 -19.18 -21.18
C TYR A 606 -2.03 -18.76 -20.98
N THR A 607 -2.59 -18.02 -21.95
CA THR A 607 -3.96 -17.50 -21.92
C THR A 607 -4.78 -18.15 -23.01
N PHE A 608 -5.98 -18.61 -22.68
CA PHE A 608 -6.95 -19.18 -23.63
C PHE A 608 -8.36 -18.63 -23.37
N ASN A 609 -9.16 -18.60 -24.42
CA ASN A 609 -10.54 -18.07 -24.40
C ASN A 609 -11.54 -19.21 -24.54
#